data_4bbb86c3781f6f3fdbcddcb78d11e13c
#
_entry.id   4bbb86c3781f6f3fdbcddcb78d11e13c
#
_cell.length_a   1.000
_cell.length_b   1.000
_cell.length_c   1.000
_cell.angle_alpha   90.00
_cell.angle_beta   90.00
_cell.angle_gamma   90.00
#
_symmetry.space_group_name_H-M   'P 1'
#
loop_
_entity.id
_entity.type
_entity.pdbx_description
1 polymer ?
#
loop_
_entity_poly.entity_id
_entity_poly.type
_entity_poly.pdbx_seq_one_letter_code
_entity_poly.pdbx_strand_id
1 'polypeptide(L)'
;MSLTMEAFKHGVTPPAARTLATYGLTQDEWIGLLKEQGWVCPICQQGNDRPRTGKQALWNTDHEHVPGWAKLPPEERKRHVRGVLCYHCNHRKVSNHRDPDEVQRIADYLRRHQERMAS
;
A
#
# COMPACT_ATOMS: atom_id res chain seq x y z
N MET A 1 -8.21 -21.01 -10.08
CA MET A 1 -6.86 -20.77 -9.53
C MET A 1 -6.98 -20.09 -8.19
N SER A 2 -6.23 -20.52 -7.18
CA SER A 2 -6.26 -19.89 -5.88
C SER A 2 -5.58 -18.52 -5.91
N LEU A 3 -5.92 -17.65 -4.97
CA LEU A 3 -5.27 -16.34 -4.84
C LEU A 3 -3.76 -16.48 -4.60
N THR A 4 -3.36 -17.48 -3.81
CA THR A 4 -1.93 -17.73 -3.56
C THR A 4 -1.18 -18.06 -4.86
N MET A 5 -1.79 -18.85 -5.74
CA MET A 5 -1.19 -19.17 -7.03
C MET A 5 -1.14 -17.97 -7.95
N GLU A 6 -2.19 -17.14 -7.96
CA GLU A 6 -2.17 -15.90 -8.73
C GLU A 6 -1.05 -14.98 -8.24
N ALA A 7 -0.91 -14.81 -6.92
CA ALA A 7 0.15 -14.00 -6.33
C ALA A 7 1.53 -14.50 -6.76
N PHE A 8 1.73 -15.81 -6.72
CA PHE A 8 3.00 -16.41 -7.12
C PHE A 8 3.33 -16.08 -8.58
N LYS A 9 2.34 -16.09 -9.47
CA LYS A 9 2.56 -15.73 -10.87
C LYS A 9 3.03 -14.28 -11.05
N HIS A 10 2.65 -13.41 -10.13
CA HIS A 10 3.09 -12.02 -10.14
C HIS A 10 4.33 -11.80 -9.29
N GLY A 11 4.99 -12.87 -8.85
CA GLY A 11 6.19 -12.78 -8.04
C GLY A 11 5.94 -12.31 -6.61
N VAL A 12 4.73 -12.48 -6.11
CA VAL A 12 4.31 -11.98 -4.80
C VAL A 12 4.17 -13.13 -3.82
N THR A 13 4.85 -13.01 -2.68
CA THR A 13 4.68 -13.91 -1.53
C THR A 13 3.99 -13.11 -0.43
N PRO A 14 2.82 -13.53 0.05
CA PRO A 14 2.16 -12.79 1.11
C PRO A 14 2.94 -12.85 2.41
N PRO A 15 2.81 -11.86 3.30
CA PRO A 15 3.37 -11.95 4.64
C PRO A 15 2.82 -13.16 5.39
N ALA A 16 3.55 -13.59 6.42
CA ALA A 16 3.10 -14.71 7.26
C ALA A 16 1.73 -14.42 7.88
N ALA A 17 0.93 -15.47 8.05
CA ALA A 17 -0.41 -15.34 8.62
C ALA A 17 -0.41 -14.61 9.96
N ARG A 18 0.60 -14.87 10.81
CA ARG A 18 0.73 -14.21 12.11
C ARG A 18 0.95 -12.71 11.97
N THR A 19 1.76 -12.29 11.01
CA THR A 19 2.01 -10.88 10.76
C THR A 19 0.73 -10.18 10.31
N LEU A 20 -0.02 -10.81 9.40
CA LEU A 20 -1.27 -10.25 8.90
C LEU A 20 -2.38 -10.21 9.94
N ALA A 21 -2.38 -11.14 10.88
CA ALA A 21 -3.34 -11.13 11.98
C ALA A 21 -3.26 -9.84 12.78
N THR A 22 -2.10 -9.20 12.84
CA THR A 22 -1.92 -7.89 13.48
C THR A 22 -2.81 -6.83 12.84
N TYR A 23 -3.11 -6.95 11.55
CA TYR A 23 -3.98 -6.04 10.82
C TYR A 23 -5.42 -6.55 10.71
N GLY A 24 -5.72 -7.69 11.30
CA GLY A 24 -7.02 -8.33 11.16
C GLY A 24 -7.24 -8.98 9.80
N LEU A 25 -6.18 -9.27 9.05
CA LEU A 25 -6.24 -9.81 7.70
C LEU A 25 -5.83 -11.26 7.63
N THR A 26 -6.46 -12.02 6.74
CA THR A 26 -5.95 -13.31 6.28
C THR A 26 -4.99 -13.08 5.11
N GLN A 27 -4.25 -14.12 4.75
CA GLN A 27 -3.38 -14.05 3.57
C GLN A 27 -4.19 -13.81 2.28
N ASP A 28 -5.33 -14.47 2.14
CA ASP A 28 -6.20 -14.28 0.99
C ASP A 28 -6.75 -12.85 0.90
N GLU A 29 -7.11 -12.27 2.03
CA GLU A 29 -7.58 -10.89 2.06
C GLU A 29 -6.47 -9.91 1.64
N TRP A 30 -5.25 -10.14 2.11
CA TRP A 30 -4.12 -9.30 1.73
C TRP A 30 -3.81 -9.41 0.24
N ILE A 31 -3.78 -10.64 -0.29
CA ILE A 31 -3.57 -10.87 -1.72
C ILE A 31 -4.67 -10.19 -2.53
N GLY A 32 -5.92 -10.28 -2.04
CA GLY A 32 -7.06 -9.64 -2.69
C GLY A 32 -6.90 -8.14 -2.82
N LEU A 33 -6.35 -7.48 -1.80
CA LEU A 33 -6.06 -6.05 -1.86
C LEU A 33 -5.07 -5.73 -2.99
N LEU A 34 -3.98 -6.49 -3.07
CA LEU A 34 -2.98 -6.26 -4.10
C LEU A 34 -3.52 -6.59 -5.50
N LYS A 35 -4.35 -7.62 -5.59
CA LYS A 35 -5.01 -7.97 -6.85
C LYS A 35 -5.93 -6.84 -7.33
N GLU A 36 -6.71 -6.25 -6.43
CA GLU A 36 -7.56 -5.10 -6.76
C GLU A 36 -6.75 -3.90 -7.24
N GLN A 37 -5.53 -3.76 -6.75
CA GLN A 37 -4.61 -2.70 -7.17
C GLN A 37 -3.92 -3.01 -8.51
N GLY A 38 -4.23 -4.14 -9.14
CA GLY A 38 -3.61 -4.56 -10.38
C GLY A 38 -2.20 -5.09 -10.20
N TRP A 39 -1.89 -5.63 -9.01
CA TRP A 39 -0.58 -6.17 -8.65
C TRP A 39 0.53 -5.13 -8.64
N VAL A 40 0.17 -3.88 -8.45
CA VAL A 40 1.12 -2.76 -8.39
C VAL A 40 0.84 -1.88 -7.18
N CYS A 41 1.85 -1.10 -6.79
CA CYS A 41 1.66 -0.06 -5.78
C CYS A 41 0.77 1.04 -6.39
N PRO A 42 -0.32 1.44 -5.73
CA PRO A 42 -1.24 2.43 -6.30
C PRO A 42 -0.66 3.84 -6.41
N ILE A 43 0.46 4.10 -5.74
CA ILE A 43 1.10 5.42 -5.75
C ILE A 43 2.10 5.52 -6.90
N CYS A 44 3.11 4.64 -6.93
CA CYS A 44 4.15 4.68 -7.96
C CYS A 44 3.82 3.81 -9.18
N GLN A 45 2.79 2.98 -9.09
CA GLN A 45 2.31 2.09 -10.15
C GLN A 45 3.35 1.04 -10.59
N GLN A 46 4.31 0.71 -9.71
CA GLN A 46 5.34 -0.30 -9.98
C GLN A 46 4.95 -1.63 -9.34
N GLY A 47 5.16 -2.71 -10.06
CA GLY A 47 4.99 -4.08 -9.57
C GLY A 47 6.32 -4.75 -9.27
N ASN A 48 6.29 -6.08 -9.18
CA ASN A 48 7.50 -6.87 -8.93
C ASN A 48 8.34 -7.10 -10.19
N ASP A 49 7.89 -6.59 -11.34
CA ASP A 49 8.64 -6.60 -12.58
C ASP A 49 9.83 -5.64 -12.54
N ARG A 50 9.84 -4.72 -11.58
CA ARG A 50 10.95 -3.77 -11.40
C ARG A 50 11.95 -4.32 -10.39
N PRO A 51 13.24 -4.40 -10.74
CA PRO A 51 14.25 -4.86 -9.80
C PRO A 51 14.29 -4.00 -8.54
N ARG A 52 14.20 -4.66 -7.39
CA ARG A 52 14.29 -4.03 -6.08
C ARG A 52 15.10 -4.94 -5.18
N THR A 53 15.87 -4.36 -4.27
CA THR A 53 16.70 -5.11 -3.34
C THR A 53 16.43 -4.69 -1.92
N GLY A 54 16.76 -5.58 -0.97
CA GLY A 54 16.63 -5.31 0.45
C GLY A 54 15.20 -4.96 0.84
N LYS A 55 15.06 -3.99 1.72
CA LYS A 55 13.74 -3.54 2.21
C LYS A 55 12.85 -2.99 1.12
N GLN A 56 13.43 -2.44 0.05
CA GLN A 56 12.66 -1.88 -1.05
C GLN A 56 11.92 -2.95 -1.84
N ALA A 57 12.31 -4.21 -1.73
CA ALA A 57 11.63 -5.33 -2.37
C ALA A 57 10.38 -5.77 -1.62
N LEU A 58 10.13 -5.22 -0.43
CA LEU A 58 9.03 -5.62 0.42
C LEU A 58 7.76 -4.86 0.11
N TRP A 59 6.64 -5.60 0.15
CA TRP A 59 5.32 -5.00 0.17
C TRP A 59 4.93 -4.69 1.61
N ASN A 60 4.35 -3.51 1.82
CA ASN A 60 3.94 -3.05 3.15
C ASN A 60 2.44 -2.94 3.23
N THR A 61 1.87 -3.44 4.32
CA THR A 61 0.45 -3.25 4.61
C THR A 61 0.29 -1.85 5.21
N ASP A 62 -0.44 -0.99 4.52
CA ASP A 62 -0.68 0.38 4.96
C ASP A 62 -1.99 0.49 5.70
N HIS A 63 -1.98 1.19 6.84
CA HIS A 63 -3.19 1.42 7.61
C HIS A 63 -3.24 2.86 8.11
N GLU A 64 -4.45 3.32 8.34
CA GLU A 64 -4.70 4.62 8.94
C GLU A 64 -4.24 4.59 10.41
N HIS A 65 -3.46 5.59 10.80
CA HIS A 65 -2.93 5.68 12.16
C HIS A 65 -3.92 6.41 13.07
N VAL A 66 -4.72 5.63 13.81
CA VAL A 66 -5.67 6.17 14.77
C VAL A 66 -5.20 5.87 16.19
N PRO A 67 -5.47 6.75 17.17
CA PRO A 67 -5.10 6.48 18.56
C PRO A 67 -5.72 5.16 19.04
N GLY A 68 -4.90 4.34 19.72
CA GLY A 68 -5.35 3.07 20.28
C GLY A 68 -5.59 1.96 19.26
N TRP A 69 -5.11 2.12 18.04
CA TRP A 69 -5.31 1.12 16.97
C TRP A 69 -4.93 -0.30 17.42
N ALA A 70 -3.78 -0.45 18.09
CA ALA A 70 -3.29 -1.75 18.52
C ALA A 70 -4.20 -2.45 19.55
N LYS A 71 -5.06 -1.69 20.22
CA LYS A 71 -6.00 -2.21 21.21
C LYS A 71 -7.38 -2.52 20.62
N LEU A 72 -7.61 -2.18 19.35
CA LEU A 72 -8.87 -2.47 18.69
C LEU A 72 -8.99 -3.97 18.41
N PRO A 73 -10.21 -4.51 18.39
CA PRO A 73 -10.44 -5.88 17.91
C PRO A 73 -9.95 -6.04 16.47
N PRO A 74 -9.56 -7.26 16.05
CA PRO A 74 -9.07 -7.48 14.69
C PRO A 74 -9.97 -6.93 13.58
N GLU A 75 -11.29 -7.09 13.73
CA GLU A 75 -12.27 -6.62 12.75
C GLU A 75 -12.23 -5.10 12.60
N GLU A 76 -12.02 -4.38 13.70
CA GLU A 76 -11.90 -2.93 13.67
C GLU A 76 -10.55 -2.49 13.07
N ARG A 77 -9.48 -3.20 13.42
CA ARG A 77 -8.16 -2.92 12.83
C ARG A 77 -8.18 -3.09 11.32
N LYS A 78 -8.85 -4.13 10.83
CA LYS A 78 -8.99 -4.39 9.41
C LYS A 78 -9.64 -3.21 8.66
N ARG A 79 -10.61 -2.57 9.27
CA ARG A 79 -11.30 -1.43 8.65
C ARG A 79 -10.39 -0.23 8.40
N HIS A 80 -9.29 -0.12 9.15
CA HIS A 80 -8.31 0.95 8.99
C HIS A 80 -7.21 0.62 7.99
N VAL A 81 -7.21 -0.60 7.43
CA VAL A 81 -6.25 -0.96 6.39
C VAL A 81 -6.63 -0.24 5.10
N ARG A 82 -5.69 0.53 4.55
CA ARG A 82 -5.93 1.29 3.33
C ARG A 82 -5.53 0.52 2.07
N GLY A 83 -4.51 -0.30 2.15
CA GLY A 83 -4.05 -1.07 1.00
C GLY A 83 -2.64 -1.61 1.20
N VAL A 84 -2.02 -2.03 0.09
CA VAL A 84 -0.66 -2.57 0.07
C VAL A 84 0.20 -1.63 -0.76
N LEU A 85 1.25 -1.11 -0.17
CA LEU A 85 2.16 -0.16 -0.82
C LEU A 85 3.57 -0.75 -0.88
N CYS A 86 4.36 -0.30 -1.84
CA CYS A 86 5.78 -0.60 -1.79
C CYS A 86 6.43 0.15 -0.61
N TYR A 87 7.58 -0.35 -0.17
CA TYR A 87 8.28 0.23 0.97
C TYR A 87 8.51 1.73 0.82
N HIS A 88 9.01 2.15 -0.34
CA HIS A 88 9.33 3.56 -0.58
C HIS A 88 8.10 4.46 -0.45
N CYS A 89 6.99 4.08 -1.10
CA CYS A 89 5.79 4.91 -1.05
C CYS A 89 5.17 4.94 0.34
N ASN A 90 5.18 3.82 1.05
CA ASN A 90 4.66 3.76 2.40
C ASN A 90 5.44 4.65 3.37
N HIS A 91 6.78 4.62 3.29
CA HIS A 91 7.63 5.35 4.23
C HIS A 91 7.91 6.78 3.83
N ARG A 92 7.95 7.08 2.53
CA ARG A 92 8.38 8.38 2.03
C ARG A 92 7.28 9.27 1.49
N LYS A 93 6.23 8.68 0.88
CA LYS A 93 5.19 9.46 0.21
C LYS A 93 3.91 9.57 1.01
N VAL A 94 3.39 8.46 1.49
CA VAL A 94 2.13 8.46 2.26
C VAL A 94 2.38 8.84 3.71
N SER A 95 3.34 8.17 4.36
CA SER A 95 3.69 8.35 5.76
C SER A 95 2.48 8.28 6.72
N ASN A 96 2.71 8.52 8.02
CA ASN A 96 1.70 8.21 9.03
C ASN A 96 0.57 9.24 9.12
N HIS A 97 0.86 10.50 8.87
CA HIS A 97 -0.07 11.60 9.15
C HIS A 97 -0.23 12.57 7.98
N ARG A 98 -0.20 12.04 6.76
CA ARG A 98 -0.34 12.88 5.57
C ARG A 98 -1.79 13.34 5.42
N ASP A 99 -2.00 14.65 5.36
CA ASP A 99 -3.32 15.23 5.15
C ASP A 99 -3.65 15.23 3.64
N PRO A 100 -4.78 14.62 3.23
CA PRO A 100 -5.16 14.57 1.82
C PRO A 100 -5.31 15.96 1.19
N ASP A 101 -5.82 16.94 1.91
CA ASP A 101 -6.00 18.29 1.38
C ASP A 101 -4.65 18.97 1.13
N GLU A 102 -3.68 18.75 2.00
CA GLU A 102 -2.33 19.25 1.79
C GLU A 102 -1.67 18.60 0.59
N VAL A 103 -1.82 17.28 0.46
CA VAL A 103 -1.29 16.53 -0.68
C VAL A 103 -1.90 17.04 -1.98
N GLN A 104 -3.21 17.34 -1.97
CA GLN A 104 -3.89 17.89 -3.13
C GLN A 104 -3.31 19.26 -3.51
N ARG A 105 -3.00 20.09 -2.52
CA ARG A 105 -2.38 21.41 -2.79
C ARG A 105 -0.97 21.25 -3.40
N ILE A 106 -0.22 20.23 -2.98
CA ILE A 106 1.07 19.92 -3.60
C ILE A 106 0.87 19.52 -5.07
N ALA A 107 -0.09 18.64 -5.33
CA ALA A 107 -0.39 18.19 -6.68
C ALA A 107 -0.81 19.37 -7.57
N ASP A 108 -1.65 20.25 -7.08
CA ASP A 108 -2.13 21.43 -7.82
C ASP A 108 -0.98 22.39 -8.13
N TYR A 109 -0.11 22.58 -7.18
CA TYR A 109 1.08 23.43 -7.35
C TYR A 109 1.98 22.91 -8.49
N LEU A 110 2.23 21.61 -8.51
CA LEU A 110 3.05 20.98 -9.54
C LEU A 110 2.39 21.06 -10.92
N ARG A 111 1.07 20.83 -10.99
CA ARG A 111 0.33 20.89 -12.24
C ARG A 111 0.32 22.27 -12.84
N ARG A 112 0.19 23.31 -12.04
CA ARG A 112 0.22 24.69 -12.53
C ARG A 112 1.53 24.99 -13.26
N HIS A 113 2.64 24.49 -12.74
CA HIS A 113 3.92 24.64 -13.41
C HIS A 113 3.96 23.88 -14.74
N GLN A 114 3.50 22.64 -14.75
CA GLN A 114 3.43 21.84 -15.98
C GLN A 114 2.59 22.51 -17.06
N GLU A 115 1.46 23.06 -16.67
CA GLU A 115 0.57 23.76 -17.61
C GLU A 115 1.23 25.01 -18.19
N ARG A 116 1.94 25.79 -17.38
CA ARG A 116 2.67 26.95 -17.86
C ARG A 116 3.75 26.58 -18.86
N MET A 117 4.45 25.45 -18.61
CA MET A 117 5.52 25.01 -19.50
C MET A 117 4.97 24.44 -20.81
N ALA A 118 3.73 23.97 -20.83
CA ALA A 118 3.12 23.39 -22.01
C ALA A 118 2.49 24.43 -22.93
N SER A 119 2.26 25.65 -22.45
CA SER A 119 1.61 26.70 -23.23
C SER A 119 2.59 27.55 -24.07
#